data_d77b089857fad3073b6a4a633a5888c1
#
_entry.id   d77b089857fad3073b6a4a633a5888c1
#
_cell.length_a   1.000
_cell.length_b   1.000
_cell.length_c   1.000
_cell.angle_alpha   90.00
_cell.angle_beta   90.00
_cell.angle_gamma   90.00
#
_symmetry.space_group_name_H-M   'P 1'
#
loop_
_entity.id
_entity.type
_entity.pdbx_description
1 polymer ?
#
loop_
_entity_poly.entity_id
_entity_poly.type
_entity_poly.pdbx_seq_one_letter_code
_entity_poly.pdbx_strand_id
1 'polypeptide(L)'
;MKYLLAFLFAVSLHAQVPEGFSEVTLDIDGVKRQTIIYAPKTSKEKPTPVVFCFHGHGGNSRNTVKSFAMHKHWPEAISVYPQGLNTPGRLTDPEGKKPGWQHSPGDQGDRDLKFFDAMLAKLKAEHQVDAKRVFSTGHSNGGGFTYLLWMTRPEVFTAMAPSAAAARASQGNLKPKPAMHIGGTADPLVKFEWQQVMIDLVKKTNGCSAEGTAWAKHC
;
A
#
# COMPACT_ATOMS: atom_id res chain seq x y z
N MET A 1 -8.07 52.64 38.35
CA MET A 1 -7.25 51.62 37.67
C MET A 1 -8.20 50.67 36.94
N LYS A 2 -8.28 50.77 35.62
CA LYS A 2 -9.11 49.90 34.80
C LYS A 2 -8.22 48.79 34.23
N TYR A 3 -8.44 47.54 34.62
CA TYR A 3 -7.75 46.38 34.06
C TYR A 3 -8.43 45.98 32.74
N LEU A 4 -7.69 46.06 31.64
CA LEU A 4 -8.11 45.59 30.34
C LEU A 4 -7.70 44.12 30.24
N LEU A 5 -8.68 43.19 30.29
CA LEU A 5 -8.46 41.76 30.03
C LEU A 5 -8.37 41.58 28.51
N ALA A 6 -7.17 41.29 28.02
CA ALA A 6 -6.97 40.87 26.63
C ALA A 6 -7.27 39.36 26.49
N PHE A 7 -8.36 39.03 25.81
CA PHE A 7 -8.65 37.66 25.40
C PHE A 7 -7.76 37.29 24.21
N LEU A 8 -6.73 36.46 24.43
CA LEU A 8 -5.97 35.82 23.36
C LEU A 8 -6.81 34.68 22.78
N PHE A 9 -7.40 34.92 21.60
CA PHE A 9 -7.92 33.83 20.77
C PHE A 9 -6.77 33.03 20.17
N ALA A 10 -6.52 31.85 20.71
CA ALA A 10 -5.62 30.87 20.07
C ALA A 10 -6.32 30.34 18.82
N VAL A 11 -5.99 30.87 17.64
CA VAL A 11 -6.38 30.30 16.36
C VAL A 11 -5.54 29.04 16.15
N SER A 12 -6.14 27.89 16.41
CA SER A 12 -5.53 26.61 16.01
C SER A 12 -5.45 26.56 14.48
N LEU A 13 -4.26 26.77 13.94
CA LEU A 13 -3.96 26.51 12.54
C LEU A 13 -4.03 24.98 12.31
N HIS A 14 -5.22 24.48 12.04
CA HIS A 14 -5.35 23.16 11.44
C HIS A 14 -4.83 23.31 10.00
N ALA A 15 -3.69 22.67 9.69
CA ALA A 15 -3.22 22.58 8.32
C ALA A 15 -4.35 21.96 7.48
N GLN A 16 -4.93 22.74 6.57
CA GLN A 16 -6.01 22.26 5.70
C GLN A 16 -5.48 21.06 4.91
N VAL A 17 -6.20 19.95 5.01
CA VAL A 17 -5.92 18.77 4.18
C VAL A 17 -6.14 19.19 2.73
N PRO A 18 -5.18 18.96 1.81
CA PRO A 18 -5.32 19.37 0.41
C PRO A 18 -6.59 18.79 -0.22
N GLU A 19 -7.15 19.49 -1.20
CA GLU A 19 -8.36 19.08 -1.90
C GLU A 19 -8.26 17.65 -2.43
N GLY A 20 -9.32 16.86 -2.25
CA GLY A 20 -9.38 15.45 -2.62
C GLY A 20 -8.76 14.49 -1.60
N PHE A 21 -8.03 14.99 -0.59
CA PHE A 21 -7.47 14.15 0.45
C PHE A 21 -8.37 14.09 1.70
N SER A 22 -8.31 12.95 2.37
CA SER A 22 -8.90 12.75 3.69
C SER A 22 -7.99 11.87 4.54
N GLU A 23 -7.91 12.16 5.85
CA GLU A 23 -7.31 11.25 6.83
C GLU A 23 -8.46 10.44 7.47
N VAL A 24 -8.37 9.12 7.38
CA VAL A 24 -9.42 8.21 7.86
C VAL A 24 -8.84 7.33 8.96
N THR A 25 -9.61 7.17 10.03
CA THR A 25 -9.31 6.21 11.10
C THR A 25 -10.39 5.14 11.13
N LEU A 26 -9.97 3.88 11.08
CA LEU A 26 -10.83 2.70 11.22
C LEU A 26 -10.49 1.99 12.53
N ASP A 27 -11.48 1.40 13.15
CA ASP A 27 -11.29 0.52 14.29
C ASP A 27 -11.23 -0.93 13.77
N ILE A 28 -10.12 -1.61 14.03
CA ILE A 28 -9.92 -3.00 13.63
C ILE A 28 -9.64 -3.81 14.90
N ASP A 29 -10.62 -4.56 15.34
CA ASP A 29 -10.54 -5.36 16.57
C ASP A 29 -10.09 -4.53 17.79
N GLY A 30 -10.62 -3.30 17.95
CA GLY A 30 -10.29 -2.38 19.04
C GLY A 30 -9.01 -1.58 18.82
N VAL A 31 -8.31 -1.75 17.69
CA VAL A 31 -7.09 -1.02 17.35
C VAL A 31 -7.38 0.05 16.31
N LYS A 32 -7.05 1.30 16.60
CA LYS A 32 -7.20 2.42 15.67
C LYS A 32 -6.15 2.33 14.55
N ARG A 33 -6.61 2.21 13.31
CA ARG A 33 -5.78 2.15 12.10
C ARG A 33 -6.03 3.38 11.23
N GLN A 34 -4.98 3.99 10.77
CA GLN A 34 -5.04 5.23 9.98
C GLN A 34 -4.68 5.01 8.52
N THR A 35 -5.33 5.75 7.64
CA THR A 35 -4.99 5.81 6.22
C THR A 35 -5.21 7.21 5.68
N ILE A 36 -4.42 7.62 4.71
CA ILE A 36 -4.67 8.81 3.91
C ILE A 36 -5.27 8.33 2.59
N ILE A 37 -6.37 8.94 2.18
CA ILE A 37 -7.07 8.65 0.94
C ILE A 37 -7.12 9.90 0.10
N TYR A 38 -6.70 9.80 -1.15
CA TYR A 38 -7.06 10.75 -2.19
C TYR A 38 -8.21 10.16 -3.01
N ALA A 39 -9.29 10.90 -3.16
CA ALA A 39 -10.42 10.50 -3.99
C ALA A 39 -10.83 11.69 -4.89
N PRO A 40 -10.84 11.51 -6.22
CA PRO A 40 -11.33 12.54 -7.13
C PRO A 40 -12.83 12.77 -6.91
N LYS A 41 -13.32 13.99 -7.11
CA LYS A 41 -14.75 14.34 -6.93
C LYS A 41 -15.66 13.40 -7.72
N THR A 42 -15.25 13.03 -8.91
CA THR A 42 -15.98 12.11 -9.81
C THR A 42 -16.10 10.68 -9.28
N SER A 43 -15.37 10.31 -8.23
CA SER A 43 -15.42 8.94 -7.67
C SER A 43 -16.78 8.56 -7.06
N LYS A 44 -17.64 9.54 -6.78
CA LYS A 44 -19.01 9.31 -6.32
C LYS A 44 -20.02 9.21 -7.49
N GLU A 45 -19.61 9.56 -8.69
CA GLU A 45 -20.48 9.69 -9.85
C GLU A 45 -20.27 8.61 -10.91
N LYS A 46 -19.06 8.06 -11.00
CA LYS A 46 -18.69 7.06 -12.00
C LYS A 46 -17.73 5.99 -11.45
N PRO A 47 -17.73 4.77 -12.05
CA PRO A 47 -16.81 3.71 -11.68
C PRO A 47 -15.35 4.17 -11.73
N THR A 48 -14.67 4.13 -10.58
CA THR A 48 -13.36 4.73 -10.35
C THR A 48 -12.33 3.67 -9.94
N PRO A 49 -11.14 3.65 -10.57
CA PRO A 49 -10.07 2.74 -10.17
C PRO A 49 -9.57 3.03 -8.75
N VAL A 50 -9.00 2.03 -8.10
CA VAL A 50 -8.38 2.16 -6.78
C VAL A 50 -6.95 1.63 -6.81
N VAL A 51 -6.00 2.36 -6.24
CA VAL A 51 -4.63 1.89 -6.03
C VAL A 51 -4.24 2.01 -4.55
N PHE A 52 -3.86 0.88 -3.95
CA PHE A 52 -3.31 0.81 -2.60
C PHE A 52 -1.79 0.91 -2.65
N CYS A 53 -1.21 1.81 -1.86
CA CYS A 53 0.23 2.11 -1.83
C CYS A 53 0.79 1.85 -0.42
N PHE A 54 1.57 0.78 -0.25
CA PHE A 54 2.09 0.36 1.05
C PHE A 54 3.54 0.80 1.24
N HIS A 55 3.83 1.50 2.34
CA HIS A 55 5.18 1.95 2.69
C HIS A 55 6.11 0.80 3.07
N GLY A 56 7.41 1.01 2.97
CA GLY A 56 8.43 0.10 3.49
C GLY A 56 8.49 0.10 5.02
N HIS A 57 9.25 -0.86 5.59
CA HIS A 57 9.45 -0.95 7.04
C HIS A 57 10.05 0.35 7.59
N GLY A 58 9.52 0.85 8.70
CA GLY A 58 9.89 2.13 9.30
C GLY A 58 9.32 3.37 8.58
N GLY A 59 8.55 3.16 7.49
CA GLY A 59 7.92 4.24 6.74
C GLY A 59 6.61 4.73 7.37
N ASN A 60 5.94 5.65 6.67
CA ASN A 60 4.64 6.17 7.07
C ASN A 60 3.80 6.59 5.86
N SER A 61 2.49 6.72 6.06
CA SER A 61 1.52 7.10 5.04
C SER A 61 1.84 8.45 4.37
N ARG A 62 2.25 9.47 5.13
CA ARG A 62 2.54 10.83 4.60
C ARG A 62 3.74 10.84 3.65
N ASN A 63 4.78 10.07 3.99
CA ASN A 63 5.93 9.91 3.10
C ASN A 63 5.55 9.10 1.86
N THR A 64 4.65 8.12 1.99
CA THR A 64 4.14 7.33 0.86
C THR A 64 3.34 8.20 -0.11
N VAL A 65 2.50 9.12 0.38
CA VAL A 65 1.83 10.12 -0.46
C VAL A 65 2.84 10.89 -1.32
N LYS A 66 3.97 11.28 -0.73
CA LYS A 66 5.01 12.05 -1.44
C LYS A 66 5.79 11.21 -2.43
N SER A 67 6.21 10.00 -2.04
CA SER A 67 7.12 9.16 -2.82
C SER A 67 6.43 8.41 -3.96
N PHE A 68 5.22 7.88 -3.74
CA PHE A 68 4.45 7.24 -4.80
C PHE A 68 3.67 8.25 -5.64
N ALA A 69 3.19 9.33 -5.04
CA ALA A 69 2.49 10.45 -5.68
C ALA A 69 1.40 10.03 -6.69
N MET A 70 0.70 8.90 -6.46
CA MET A 70 -0.29 8.34 -7.38
C MET A 70 -1.39 9.35 -7.73
N HIS A 71 -1.81 10.18 -6.78
CA HIS A 71 -2.75 11.28 -7.03
C HIS A 71 -2.29 12.30 -8.07
N LYS A 72 -0.98 12.38 -8.34
CA LYS A 72 -0.40 13.22 -9.40
C LYS A 72 -0.25 12.46 -10.71
N HIS A 73 0.16 11.18 -10.64
CA HIS A 73 0.41 10.35 -11.81
C HIS A 73 -0.87 9.75 -12.39
N TRP A 74 -1.88 9.56 -11.55
CA TRP A 74 -3.18 9.04 -11.93
C TRP A 74 -4.31 9.72 -11.14
N PRO A 75 -4.57 11.01 -11.41
CA PRO A 75 -5.52 11.83 -10.65
C PRO A 75 -6.98 11.35 -10.74
N GLU A 76 -7.32 10.51 -11.73
CA GLU A 76 -8.64 9.91 -11.88
C GLU A 76 -8.86 8.69 -10.97
N ALA A 77 -7.82 8.14 -10.35
CA ALA A 77 -7.93 7.00 -9.45
C ALA A 77 -8.04 7.43 -7.97
N ILE A 78 -8.75 6.65 -7.19
CA ILE A 78 -8.65 6.72 -5.73
C ILE A 78 -7.29 6.14 -5.33
N SER A 79 -6.50 6.92 -4.60
CA SER A 79 -5.20 6.45 -4.08
C SER A 79 -5.26 6.31 -2.56
N VAL A 80 -4.88 5.14 -2.06
CA VAL A 80 -4.97 4.79 -0.64
C VAL A 80 -3.56 4.59 -0.09
N TYR A 81 -3.22 5.32 0.97
CA TYR A 81 -1.91 5.31 1.60
C TYR A 81 -2.05 4.91 3.08
N PRO A 82 -2.12 3.60 3.36
CA PRO A 82 -2.35 3.11 4.71
C PRO A 82 -1.13 3.31 5.62
N GLN A 83 -1.37 3.41 6.93
CA GLN A 83 -0.34 3.43 7.96
C GLN A 83 -0.20 2.05 8.61
N GLY A 84 1.01 1.48 8.50
CA GLY A 84 1.38 0.27 9.21
C GLY A 84 1.53 0.50 10.72
N LEU A 85 1.42 -0.56 11.50
CA LEU A 85 1.73 -0.56 12.92
C LEU A 85 3.13 -1.13 13.17
N ASN A 86 3.66 -0.94 14.38
CA ASN A 86 4.91 -1.55 14.80
C ASN A 86 4.84 -3.06 14.59
N THR A 87 5.77 -3.58 13.80
CA THR A 87 5.78 -4.96 13.30
C THR A 87 7.21 -5.47 13.24
N PRO A 88 7.53 -6.67 13.71
CA PRO A 88 8.86 -7.24 13.54
C PRO A 88 9.30 -7.24 12.08
N GLY A 89 10.43 -6.59 11.80
CA GLY A 89 11.06 -6.52 10.49
C GLY A 89 12.27 -7.42 10.42
N ARG A 90 12.25 -8.40 9.52
CA ARG A 90 13.27 -9.47 9.48
C ARG A 90 14.69 -9.00 9.27
N LEU A 91 14.87 -7.92 8.54
CA LEU A 91 16.19 -7.47 8.08
C LEU A 91 16.79 -6.39 8.99
N THR A 92 15.98 -5.54 9.60
CA THR A 92 16.47 -4.33 10.25
C THR A 92 15.88 -4.04 11.62
N ASP A 93 14.80 -4.72 12.02
CA ASP A 93 14.07 -4.41 13.25
C ASP A 93 13.35 -5.67 13.79
N PRO A 94 14.11 -6.69 14.25
CA PRO A 94 13.51 -7.95 14.72
C PRO A 94 12.60 -7.76 15.93
N GLU A 95 12.80 -6.71 16.72
CA GLU A 95 11.98 -6.40 17.89
C GLU A 95 10.66 -5.71 17.56
N GLY A 96 10.47 -5.26 16.30
CA GLY A 96 9.23 -4.66 15.85
C GLY A 96 8.94 -3.28 16.44
N LYS A 97 9.94 -2.45 16.60
CA LYS A 97 9.81 -1.08 17.13
C LYS A 97 9.35 -0.06 16.10
N LYS A 98 9.32 -0.45 14.83
CA LYS A 98 8.99 0.45 13.70
C LYS A 98 7.75 -0.01 12.94
N PRO A 99 7.02 0.91 12.31
CA PRO A 99 5.85 0.56 11.50
C PRO A 99 6.21 -0.34 10.32
N GLY A 100 5.36 -1.32 10.07
CA GLY A 100 5.49 -2.26 8.96
C GLY A 100 4.19 -3.03 8.76
N TRP A 101 4.29 -4.09 7.97
CA TRP A 101 3.19 -4.94 7.56
C TRP A 101 3.50 -6.38 7.90
N GLN A 102 2.49 -7.17 8.24
CA GLN A 102 2.63 -8.62 8.45
C GLN A 102 3.24 -9.30 7.22
N HIS A 103 3.96 -10.40 7.45
CA HIS A 103 4.68 -11.11 6.38
C HIS A 103 3.95 -12.36 5.86
N SER A 104 3.09 -12.94 6.70
CA SER A 104 2.43 -14.22 6.43
C SER A 104 0.98 -14.20 6.92
N PRO A 105 0.11 -15.06 6.38
CA PRO A 105 -1.20 -15.30 6.98
C PRO A 105 -1.03 -15.74 8.45
N GLY A 106 -1.89 -15.23 9.33
CA GLY A 106 -1.85 -15.48 10.77
C GLY A 106 -0.89 -14.59 11.55
N ASP A 107 0.11 -13.99 10.93
CA ASP A 107 1.01 -13.06 11.60
C ASP A 107 0.22 -11.89 12.19
N GLN A 108 0.56 -11.48 13.43
CA GLN A 108 -0.08 -10.36 14.11
C GLN A 108 -1.63 -10.47 14.19
N GLY A 109 -2.20 -11.69 14.16
CA GLY A 109 -3.63 -11.93 14.17
C GLY A 109 -4.36 -11.44 12.90
N ASP A 110 -3.64 -11.39 11.78
CA ASP A 110 -4.13 -10.90 10.48
C ASP A 110 -4.60 -9.44 10.49
N ARG A 111 -4.12 -8.64 11.45
CA ARG A 111 -4.57 -7.25 11.63
C ARG A 111 -4.40 -6.37 10.40
N ASP A 112 -3.39 -6.64 9.56
CA ASP A 112 -3.13 -5.84 8.36
C ASP A 112 -4.00 -6.30 7.17
N LEU A 113 -4.29 -7.58 7.06
CA LEU A 113 -5.27 -8.12 6.11
C LEU A 113 -6.69 -7.64 6.45
N LYS A 114 -7.09 -7.68 7.73
CA LYS A 114 -8.38 -7.13 8.19
C LYS A 114 -8.49 -5.64 7.92
N PHE A 115 -7.39 -4.89 8.13
CA PHE A 115 -7.37 -3.46 7.84
C PHE A 115 -7.53 -3.18 6.34
N PHE A 116 -6.87 -3.96 5.48
CA PHE A 116 -7.07 -3.87 4.04
C PHE A 116 -8.53 -4.12 3.66
N ASP A 117 -9.12 -5.19 4.17
CA ASP A 117 -10.52 -5.55 3.89
C ASP A 117 -11.48 -4.42 4.32
N ALA A 118 -11.26 -3.83 5.49
CA ALA A 118 -12.07 -2.72 6.01
C ALA A 118 -11.92 -1.44 5.19
N MET A 119 -10.70 -1.11 4.74
CA MET A 119 -10.48 0.03 3.83
C MET A 119 -11.21 -0.16 2.50
N LEU A 120 -11.12 -1.34 1.90
CA LEU A 120 -11.80 -1.64 0.64
C LEU A 120 -13.33 -1.59 0.80
N ALA A 121 -13.85 -2.12 1.90
CA ALA A 121 -15.28 -2.07 2.21
C ALA A 121 -15.77 -0.62 2.36
N LYS A 122 -15.02 0.22 3.10
CA LYS A 122 -15.31 1.64 3.24
C LYS A 122 -15.32 2.36 1.88
N LEU A 123 -14.31 2.12 1.05
CA LEU A 123 -14.25 2.75 -0.27
C LEU A 123 -15.46 2.37 -1.14
N LYS A 124 -15.87 1.08 -1.12
CA LYS A 124 -17.05 0.62 -1.85
C LYS A 124 -18.37 1.21 -1.32
N ALA A 125 -18.42 1.55 -0.02
CA ALA A 125 -19.60 2.17 0.58
C ALA A 125 -19.69 3.68 0.26
N GLU A 126 -18.57 4.37 0.06
CA GLU A 126 -18.53 5.82 -0.09
C GLU A 126 -18.30 6.31 -1.52
N HIS A 127 -17.80 5.43 -2.40
CA HIS A 127 -17.42 5.73 -3.78
C HIS A 127 -17.92 4.65 -4.75
N GLN A 128 -18.05 5.00 -6.02
CA GLN A 128 -18.30 4.02 -7.07
C GLN A 128 -16.96 3.34 -7.47
N VAL A 129 -16.52 2.38 -6.66
CA VAL A 129 -15.30 1.63 -6.95
C VAL A 129 -15.51 0.72 -8.15
N ASP A 130 -14.62 0.81 -9.15
CA ASP A 130 -14.56 -0.17 -10.23
C ASP A 130 -13.85 -1.44 -9.75
N ALA A 131 -14.61 -2.47 -9.45
CA ALA A 131 -14.09 -3.75 -8.97
C ALA A 131 -13.15 -4.46 -9.98
N LYS A 132 -13.18 -4.07 -11.25
CA LYS A 132 -12.28 -4.57 -12.29
C LYS A 132 -11.00 -3.75 -12.43
N ARG A 133 -10.83 -2.70 -11.63
CA ARG A 133 -9.66 -1.82 -11.65
C ARG A 133 -9.17 -1.50 -10.23
N VAL A 134 -8.87 -2.56 -9.46
CA VAL A 134 -8.24 -2.45 -8.13
C VAL A 134 -6.81 -2.94 -8.22
N PHE A 135 -5.88 -2.13 -7.74
CA PHE A 135 -4.44 -2.34 -7.87
C PHE A 135 -3.74 -2.23 -6.52
N SER A 136 -2.60 -2.90 -6.38
CA SER A 136 -1.74 -2.78 -5.22
C SER A 136 -0.29 -2.58 -5.62
N THR A 137 0.36 -1.64 -4.93
CA THR A 137 1.81 -1.42 -5.02
C THR A 137 2.38 -1.22 -3.62
N GLY A 138 3.67 -1.44 -3.47
CA GLY A 138 4.37 -1.22 -2.21
C GLY A 138 5.87 -1.39 -2.38
N HIS A 139 6.62 -0.79 -1.46
CA HIS A 139 8.07 -0.84 -1.47
C HIS A 139 8.59 -1.69 -0.30
N SER A 140 9.61 -2.52 -0.53
CA SER A 140 10.28 -3.32 0.51
C SER A 140 9.26 -4.18 1.29
N ASN A 141 9.11 -4.02 2.60
CA ASN A 141 8.09 -4.71 3.41
C ASN A 141 6.66 -4.48 2.87
N GLY A 142 6.33 -3.26 2.37
CA GLY A 142 5.06 -3.00 1.71
C GLY A 142 4.89 -3.73 0.37
N GLY A 143 5.98 -3.96 -0.36
CA GLY A 143 6.01 -4.82 -1.54
C GLY A 143 5.79 -6.30 -1.17
N GLY A 144 6.37 -6.75 -0.06
CA GLY A 144 6.09 -8.06 0.53
C GLY A 144 4.61 -8.22 0.91
N PHE A 145 4.02 -7.19 1.51
CA PHE A 145 2.59 -7.17 1.81
C PHE A 145 1.71 -7.15 0.54
N THR A 146 2.16 -6.48 -0.53
CA THR A 146 1.50 -6.56 -1.85
C THR A 146 1.47 -8.01 -2.37
N TYR A 147 2.55 -8.78 -2.24
CA TYR A 147 2.55 -10.21 -2.53
C TYR A 147 1.62 -11.00 -1.62
N LEU A 148 1.61 -10.71 -0.31
CA LEU A 148 0.70 -11.36 0.63
C LEU A 148 -0.78 -11.14 0.26
N LEU A 149 -1.14 -9.92 -0.12
CA LEU A 149 -2.48 -9.60 -0.62
C LEU A 149 -2.79 -10.37 -1.91
N TRP A 150 -1.83 -10.51 -2.82
CA TRP A 150 -2.03 -11.31 -4.02
C TRP A 150 -2.36 -12.77 -3.69
N MET A 151 -1.66 -13.37 -2.72
CA MET A 151 -1.89 -14.75 -2.29
C MET A 151 -3.20 -14.94 -1.54
N THR A 152 -3.60 -13.97 -0.71
CA THR A 152 -4.73 -14.12 0.22
C THR A 152 -6.03 -13.47 -0.26
N ARG A 153 -5.96 -12.54 -1.23
CA ARG A 153 -7.09 -11.81 -1.83
C ARG A 153 -7.00 -11.79 -3.36
N PRO A 154 -6.75 -12.96 -3.99
CA PRO A 154 -6.42 -13.00 -5.42
C PRO A 154 -7.54 -12.44 -6.31
N GLU A 155 -8.80 -12.50 -5.88
CA GLU A 155 -9.93 -12.05 -6.68
C GLU A 155 -10.16 -10.54 -6.61
N VAL A 156 -9.52 -9.86 -5.67
CA VAL A 156 -9.71 -8.41 -5.49
C VAL A 156 -8.95 -7.60 -6.52
N PHE A 157 -7.73 -8.03 -6.86
CA PHE A 157 -6.80 -7.22 -7.63
C PHE A 157 -6.77 -7.59 -9.10
N THR A 158 -6.74 -6.56 -9.94
CA THR A 158 -6.57 -6.69 -11.40
C THR A 158 -5.09 -6.82 -11.79
N ALA A 159 -4.23 -6.05 -11.12
CA ALA A 159 -2.78 -6.13 -11.31
C ALA A 159 -2.02 -5.75 -10.03
N MET A 160 -0.75 -6.15 -9.94
CA MET A 160 0.11 -5.97 -8.78
C MET A 160 1.45 -5.34 -9.21
N ALA A 161 1.98 -4.42 -8.38
CA ALA A 161 3.26 -3.77 -8.66
C ALA A 161 4.17 -3.72 -7.41
N PRO A 162 4.68 -4.86 -6.92
CA PRO A 162 5.65 -4.88 -5.82
C PRO A 162 7.00 -4.30 -6.24
N SER A 163 7.66 -3.57 -5.33
CA SER A 163 8.97 -2.96 -5.55
C SER A 163 9.95 -3.35 -4.46
N ALA A 164 11.19 -3.68 -4.85
CA ALA A 164 12.31 -4.05 -3.97
C ALA A 164 11.88 -5.06 -2.89
N ALA A 165 11.18 -6.12 -3.27
CA ALA A 165 10.47 -6.98 -2.35
C ALA A 165 10.69 -8.46 -2.63
N ALA A 166 10.71 -9.23 -1.56
CA ALA A 166 10.58 -10.68 -1.60
C ALA A 166 9.51 -11.12 -0.59
N ALA A 167 8.74 -12.13 -0.95
CA ALA A 167 7.81 -12.80 -0.06
C ALA A 167 8.20 -14.28 0.08
N ARG A 168 7.62 -15.00 1.04
CA ARG A 168 7.82 -16.44 1.10
C ARG A 168 7.04 -17.12 -0.02
N ALA A 169 7.73 -17.67 -1.00
CA ALA A 169 7.12 -18.38 -2.12
C ALA A 169 6.24 -19.58 -1.69
N SER A 170 6.46 -20.10 -0.48
CA SER A 170 5.71 -21.23 0.09
C SER A 170 4.36 -20.87 0.70
N GLN A 171 3.96 -19.59 0.68
CA GLN A 171 2.80 -19.11 1.44
C GLN A 171 1.48 -19.10 0.68
N GLY A 172 1.42 -19.55 -0.54
CA GLY A 172 0.18 -19.62 -1.29
C GLY A 172 0.37 -19.69 -2.79
N ASN A 173 -0.73 -20.00 -3.47
CA ASN A 173 -0.77 -20.01 -4.92
C ASN A 173 -1.10 -18.62 -5.44
N LEU A 174 -0.18 -18.01 -6.15
CA LEU A 174 -0.48 -16.81 -6.93
C LEU A 174 -1.46 -17.20 -8.05
N LYS A 175 -2.56 -16.47 -8.21
CA LYS A 175 -3.38 -16.60 -9.42
C LYS A 175 -2.81 -15.74 -10.55
N PRO A 176 -2.83 -16.21 -11.80
CA PRO A 176 -2.32 -15.43 -12.93
C PRO A 176 -2.96 -14.04 -13.00
N LYS A 177 -2.15 -13.01 -13.13
CA LYS A 177 -2.58 -11.63 -13.40
C LYS A 177 -1.41 -10.76 -13.85
N PRO A 178 -1.67 -9.64 -14.52
CA PRO A 178 -0.63 -8.67 -14.84
C PRO A 178 0.14 -8.23 -13.60
N ALA A 179 1.46 -8.22 -13.71
CA ALA A 179 2.32 -7.80 -12.61
C ALA A 179 3.55 -7.08 -13.14
N MET A 180 4.04 -6.10 -12.36
CA MET A 180 5.28 -5.39 -12.59
C MET A 180 6.13 -5.48 -11.32
N HIS A 181 7.22 -6.24 -11.35
CA HIS A 181 8.18 -6.25 -10.26
C HIS A 181 9.29 -5.23 -10.56
N ILE A 182 9.47 -4.26 -9.65
CA ILE A 182 10.54 -3.27 -9.76
C ILE A 182 11.63 -3.68 -8.78
N GLY A 183 12.82 -4.05 -9.29
CA GLY A 183 13.95 -4.51 -8.48
C GLY A 183 15.26 -3.86 -8.89
N GLY A 184 16.18 -3.74 -7.93
CA GLY A 184 17.54 -3.25 -8.17
C GLY A 184 18.55 -4.39 -8.01
N THR A 185 19.41 -4.60 -9.00
CA THR A 185 20.47 -5.64 -8.97
C THR A 185 21.53 -5.37 -7.91
N ALA A 186 21.68 -4.12 -7.45
CA ALA A 186 22.60 -3.70 -6.41
C ALA A 186 21.88 -3.37 -5.08
N ASP A 187 20.66 -3.86 -4.86
CA ASP A 187 19.94 -3.64 -3.59
C ASP A 187 20.71 -4.27 -2.42
N PRO A 188 21.21 -3.46 -1.47
CA PRO A 188 22.03 -3.98 -0.39
C PRO A 188 21.24 -4.68 0.70
N LEU A 189 19.91 -4.48 0.76
CA LEU A 189 19.05 -4.93 1.84
C LEU A 189 18.15 -6.09 1.41
N VAL A 190 17.34 -5.90 0.38
CA VAL A 190 16.53 -6.97 -0.21
C VAL A 190 17.29 -7.49 -1.42
N LYS A 191 18.20 -8.42 -1.17
CA LYS A 191 19.11 -8.95 -2.20
C LYS A 191 18.37 -9.37 -3.45
N PHE A 192 18.94 -9.05 -4.61
CA PHE A 192 18.31 -9.29 -5.91
C PHE A 192 17.97 -10.77 -6.12
N GLU A 193 18.80 -11.70 -5.60
CA GLU A 193 18.53 -13.13 -5.67
C GLU A 193 17.19 -13.51 -5.02
N TRP A 194 16.81 -12.85 -3.93
CA TRP A 194 15.51 -13.09 -3.30
C TRP A 194 14.35 -12.51 -4.10
N GLN A 195 14.59 -11.35 -4.74
CA GLN A 195 13.61 -10.74 -5.63
C GLN A 195 13.44 -11.59 -6.89
N GLN A 196 14.53 -12.16 -7.42
CA GLN A 196 14.53 -13.05 -8.58
C GLN A 196 13.65 -14.28 -8.36
N VAL A 197 13.70 -14.88 -7.16
CA VAL A 197 12.81 -16.01 -6.81
C VAL A 197 11.33 -15.62 -6.99
N MET A 198 10.95 -14.40 -6.59
CA MET A 198 9.57 -13.92 -6.77
C MET A 198 9.26 -13.61 -8.23
N ILE A 199 10.19 -13.03 -8.97
CA ILE A 199 10.05 -12.77 -10.41
C ILE A 199 9.82 -14.08 -11.16
N ASP A 200 10.61 -15.12 -10.86
CA ASP A 200 10.49 -16.42 -11.50
C ASP A 200 9.17 -17.11 -11.14
N LEU A 201 8.73 -16.99 -9.89
CA LEU A 201 7.42 -17.48 -9.48
C LEU A 201 6.29 -16.78 -10.25
N VAL A 202 6.35 -15.45 -10.39
CA VAL A 202 5.37 -14.67 -11.16
C VAL A 202 5.38 -15.05 -12.63
N LYS A 203 6.57 -15.17 -13.24
CA LYS A 203 6.72 -15.64 -14.63
C LYS A 203 6.10 -17.02 -14.83
N LYS A 204 6.43 -17.98 -13.97
CA LYS A 204 5.87 -19.34 -13.99
C LYS A 204 4.35 -19.32 -13.84
N THR A 205 3.83 -18.56 -12.87
CA THR A 205 2.39 -18.46 -12.60
C THR A 205 1.63 -17.89 -13.80
N ASN A 206 2.20 -16.89 -14.48
CA ASN A 206 1.58 -16.23 -15.63
C ASN A 206 1.84 -16.96 -16.96
N GLY A 207 2.61 -18.04 -16.98
CA GLY A 207 2.98 -18.74 -18.21
C GLY A 207 3.82 -17.87 -19.16
N CYS A 208 4.65 -16.97 -18.61
CA CYS A 208 5.50 -16.10 -19.42
C CYS A 208 6.59 -16.92 -20.15
N SER A 209 6.97 -16.47 -21.34
CA SER A 209 8.12 -17.01 -22.05
C SER A 209 9.43 -16.81 -21.27
N ALA A 210 10.43 -17.65 -21.52
CA ALA A 210 11.76 -17.48 -20.92
C ALA A 210 12.42 -16.17 -21.39
N GLU A 211 12.20 -15.82 -22.65
CA GLU A 211 12.72 -14.60 -23.26
C GLU A 211 11.77 -13.43 -23.01
N GLY A 212 12.31 -12.33 -22.51
CA GLY A 212 11.60 -11.08 -22.34
C GLY A 212 11.78 -10.15 -23.53
N THR A 213 10.84 -9.24 -23.71
CA THR A 213 11.00 -8.11 -24.64
C THR A 213 11.37 -6.87 -23.84
N ALA A 214 12.41 -6.17 -24.29
CA ALA A 214 12.78 -4.88 -23.65
C ALA A 214 11.60 -3.90 -23.74
N TRP A 215 11.16 -3.42 -22.58
CA TRP A 215 10.05 -2.48 -22.49
C TRP A 215 10.50 -1.02 -22.49
N ALA A 216 11.66 -0.76 -21.86
CA ALA A 216 12.26 0.56 -21.81
C ALA A 216 13.78 0.45 -21.69
N LYS A 217 14.50 1.55 -21.92
CA LYS A 217 15.94 1.63 -21.67
C LYS A 217 16.19 1.32 -20.19
N HIS A 218 17.04 0.36 -19.89
CA HIS A 218 17.35 -0.12 -18.53
C HIS A 218 16.26 -0.97 -17.85
N CYS A 219 15.31 -1.55 -18.59
CA CYS A 219 14.33 -2.51 -18.10
C CYS A 219 14.51 -3.87 -18.79
#